data_cf79286db5a77c605724b191395c8afc
#
_entry.id   cf79286db5a77c605724b191395c8afc
#
_cell.length_a   1.000
_cell.length_b   1.000
_cell.length_c   1.000
_cell.angle_alpha   90.00
_cell.angle_beta   90.00
_cell.angle_gamma   90.00
#
_symmetry.space_group_name_H-M   'P 1'
#
loop_
_entity.id
_entity.type
_entity.pdbx_description
1 polymer ?
#
loop_
_entity_poly.entity_id
_entity_poly.type
_entity_poly.pdbx_seq_one_letter_code
_entity_poly.pdbx_strand_id
1 'polypeptide(L)'
;MAKLTTKPTDINTEANAFDFVMRQFLSQHVFITLGLVIKSSGKTVDVKPMVHNMTGAGRKIENGIIYTVPVFSLQRGNSAVIMNPVVGDIGLIAICDRDISSVRATKAPALPGSKRTHNYSDAIYLGGVLNAEPQQYVEFVDNQINIVSPNKINVVAPTTEITSSNSITMNSPSIILNGAIIQGGGG
;
A
#
# COMPACT_ATOMS: atom_id res chain seq x y z
N MET A 1 -1.80 6.96 -23.59
CA MET A 1 -1.96 8.23 -22.86
C MET A 1 -2.81 9.18 -23.69
N ALA A 2 -3.75 9.90 -23.06
CA ALA A 2 -4.59 10.88 -23.75
C ALA A 2 -3.77 12.15 -24.04
N LYS A 3 -3.70 12.56 -25.29
CA LYS A 3 -3.22 13.91 -25.64
C LYS A 3 -4.34 14.91 -25.40
N LEU A 4 -4.06 16.00 -24.70
CA LEU A 4 -4.97 17.13 -24.63
C LEU A 4 -5.16 17.72 -26.02
N THR A 5 -6.40 18.07 -26.36
CA THR A 5 -6.70 18.73 -27.64
C THR A 5 -6.37 20.21 -27.50
N THR A 6 -5.55 20.74 -28.39
CA THR A 6 -5.21 22.18 -28.45
C THR A 6 -6.44 23.01 -28.81
N LYS A 7 -6.72 24.03 -28.01
CA LYS A 7 -7.73 25.06 -28.31
C LYS A 7 -7.05 26.34 -28.75
N PRO A 8 -7.73 27.22 -29.54
CA PRO A 8 -7.14 28.51 -29.94
C PRO A 8 -6.65 29.36 -28.76
N THR A 9 -7.31 29.28 -27.60
CA THR A 9 -6.91 29.96 -26.38
C THR A 9 -5.62 29.42 -25.74
N ASP A 10 -5.19 28.21 -26.07
CA ASP A 10 -3.98 27.60 -25.49
C ASP A 10 -2.69 28.16 -26.12
N ILE A 11 -2.78 28.86 -27.25
CA ILE A 11 -1.63 29.37 -28.01
C ILE A 11 -1.71 30.88 -28.31
N ASN A 12 -2.69 31.59 -27.73
CA ASN A 12 -2.88 33.03 -28.03
C ASN A 12 -1.90 33.94 -27.29
N THR A 13 -1.20 33.45 -26.28
CA THR A 13 -0.12 34.12 -25.56
C THR A 13 0.97 33.11 -25.18
N GLU A 14 2.20 33.57 -24.93
CA GLU A 14 3.31 32.72 -24.45
C GLU A 14 2.96 32.03 -23.13
N ALA A 15 2.30 32.73 -22.21
CA ALA A 15 1.86 32.16 -20.92
C ALA A 15 0.88 31.01 -21.11
N ASN A 16 -0.11 31.16 -22.01
CA ASN A 16 -1.08 30.10 -22.28
C ASN A 16 -0.42 28.92 -23.01
N ALA A 17 0.51 29.17 -23.91
CA ALA A 17 1.26 28.13 -24.59
C ALA A 17 2.12 27.32 -23.60
N PHE A 18 2.80 28.00 -22.67
CA PHE A 18 3.58 27.36 -21.64
C PHE A 18 2.69 26.52 -20.70
N ASP A 19 1.59 27.06 -20.21
CA ASP A 19 0.63 26.35 -19.36
C ASP A 19 0.05 25.12 -20.09
N PHE A 20 -0.28 25.24 -21.39
CA PHE A 20 -0.72 24.10 -22.19
C PHE A 20 0.36 23.01 -22.27
N VAL A 21 1.62 23.38 -22.55
CA VAL A 21 2.74 22.43 -22.61
C VAL A 21 2.95 21.73 -21.27
N MET A 22 2.89 22.47 -20.15
CA MET A 22 3.01 21.90 -18.81
C MET A 22 1.86 20.93 -18.49
N ARG A 23 0.62 21.29 -18.79
CA ARG A 23 -0.52 20.39 -18.64
C ARG A 23 -0.40 19.15 -19.52
N GLN A 24 0.07 19.32 -20.74
CA GLN A 24 0.32 18.21 -21.66
C GLN A 24 1.38 17.25 -21.09
N PHE A 25 2.47 17.79 -20.55
CA PHE A 25 3.52 17.00 -19.89
C PHE A 25 2.96 16.22 -18.71
N LEU A 26 2.29 16.90 -17.78
CA LEU A 26 1.70 16.27 -16.58
C LEU A 26 0.66 15.21 -16.94
N SER A 27 -0.15 15.43 -17.98
CA SER A 27 -1.17 14.45 -18.41
C SER A 27 -0.59 13.17 -19.01
N GLN A 28 0.67 13.19 -19.41
CA GLN A 28 1.38 12.02 -19.96
C GLN A 28 2.12 11.21 -18.90
N HIS A 29 2.24 11.73 -17.68
CA HIS A 29 2.96 11.11 -16.59
C HIS A 29 2.00 10.74 -15.45
N VAL A 30 2.27 9.61 -14.81
CA VAL A 30 1.53 9.17 -13.63
C VAL A 30 2.49 9.14 -12.46
N PHE A 31 2.10 9.75 -11.34
CA PHE A 31 2.89 9.84 -10.12
C PHE A 31 2.30 8.96 -9.03
N ILE A 32 1.03 9.21 -8.69
CA ILE A 32 0.26 8.42 -7.73
C ILE A 32 -1.11 8.17 -8.34
N THR A 33 -1.62 6.96 -8.17
CA THR A 33 -2.98 6.60 -8.61
C THR A 33 -3.59 5.56 -7.67
N LEU A 34 -4.89 5.32 -7.82
CA LEU A 34 -5.59 4.23 -7.15
C LEU A 34 -5.56 2.98 -8.02
N GLY A 35 -5.39 1.84 -7.40
CA GLY A 35 -5.42 0.55 -8.07
C GLY A 35 -6.24 -0.49 -7.34
N LEU A 36 -6.99 -1.27 -8.10
CA LEU A 36 -7.70 -2.44 -7.64
C LEU A 36 -6.79 -3.66 -7.75
N VAL A 37 -6.63 -4.41 -6.67
CA VAL A 37 -5.85 -5.65 -6.65
C VAL A 37 -6.62 -6.75 -7.38
N ILE A 38 -6.03 -7.28 -8.45
CA ILE A 38 -6.60 -8.36 -9.27
C ILE A 38 -6.02 -9.72 -8.86
N LYS A 39 -4.76 -9.73 -8.42
CA LYS A 39 -4.05 -10.91 -7.93
C LYS A 39 -3.07 -10.53 -6.85
N SER A 40 -2.92 -11.36 -5.83
CA SER A 40 -1.93 -11.18 -4.77
C SER A 40 -1.05 -12.42 -4.64
N SER A 41 0.25 -12.18 -4.45
CA SER A 41 1.28 -13.19 -4.16
C SER A 41 2.03 -12.85 -2.86
N GLY A 42 1.40 -12.09 -1.97
CA GLY A 42 1.99 -11.59 -0.73
C GLY A 42 2.95 -10.43 -0.95
N LYS A 43 4.12 -10.67 -1.52
CA LYS A 43 5.15 -9.63 -1.77
C LYS A 43 4.93 -8.82 -3.04
N THR A 44 4.08 -9.30 -3.95
CA THR A 44 3.72 -8.60 -5.20
C THR A 44 2.23 -8.72 -5.46
N VAL A 45 1.68 -7.76 -6.17
CA VAL A 45 0.30 -7.74 -6.63
C VAL A 45 0.22 -7.43 -8.11
N ASP A 46 -0.82 -7.95 -8.78
CA ASP A 46 -1.25 -7.46 -10.08
C ASP A 46 -2.39 -6.47 -9.83
N VAL A 47 -2.31 -5.27 -10.37
CA VAL A 47 -3.27 -4.20 -10.09
C VAL A 47 -3.81 -3.59 -11.38
N LYS A 48 -5.06 -3.17 -11.33
CA LYS A 48 -5.70 -2.40 -12.39
C LYS A 48 -5.91 -0.97 -11.92
N PRO A 49 -5.28 0.06 -12.56
CA PRO A 49 -5.53 1.45 -12.20
C PRO A 49 -7.02 1.77 -12.34
N MET A 50 -7.60 2.42 -11.32
CA MET A 50 -9.05 2.66 -11.26
C MET A 50 -9.45 3.94 -11.95
N VAL A 51 -8.58 4.96 -11.94
CA VAL A 51 -8.84 6.21 -12.64
C VAL A 51 -8.50 6.02 -14.11
N HIS A 52 -9.53 6.03 -14.95
CA HIS A 52 -9.36 5.86 -16.39
C HIS A 52 -8.82 7.13 -17.07
N ASN A 53 -8.01 6.92 -18.08
CA ASN A 53 -7.70 7.98 -19.01
C ASN A 53 -8.91 8.33 -19.89
N MET A 54 -8.89 9.53 -20.46
CA MET A 54 -9.97 10.05 -21.27
C MET A 54 -9.43 10.62 -22.58
N THR A 55 -10.11 10.36 -23.69
CA THR A 55 -9.80 11.02 -24.97
C THR A 55 -10.17 12.50 -24.90
N GLY A 56 -9.64 13.32 -25.84
CA GLY A 56 -10.05 14.72 -25.97
C GLY A 56 -11.55 14.94 -26.24
N ALA A 57 -12.26 13.90 -26.70
CA ALA A 57 -13.72 13.89 -26.88
C ALA A 57 -14.48 13.37 -25.66
N GLY A 58 -13.83 13.20 -24.50
CA GLY A 58 -14.45 12.75 -23.25
C GLY A 58 -14.73 11.24 -23.17
N ARG A 59 -14.24 10.44 -24.11
CA ARG A 59 -14.45 8.98 -24.08
C ARG A 59 -13.42 8.32 -23.17
N LYS A 60 -13.88 7.36 -22.36
CA LYS A 60 -13.06 6.52 -21.50
C LYS A 60 -12.03 5.71 -22.30
N ILE A 61 -10.81 5.66 -21.78
CA ILE A 61 -9.75 4.76 -22.23
C ILE A 61 -9.51 3.75 -21.11
N GLU A 62 -9.70 2.46 -21.39
CA GLU A 62 -9.47 1.39 -20.41
C GLU A 62 -8.01 1.31 -20.03
N ASN A 63 -7.76 1.13 -18.73
CA ASN A 63 -6.42 0.87 -18.21
C ASN A 63 -6.09 -0.62 -18.32
N GLY A 64 -4.85 -0.91 -18.73
CA GLY A 64 -4.29 -2.26 -18.64
C GLY A 64 -3.98 -2.68 -17.22
N ILE A 65 -3.72 -3.97 -17.00
CA ILE A 65 -3.24 -4.51 -15.74
C ILE A 65 -1.73 -4.26 -15.64
N ILE A 66 -1.29 -3.84 -14.45
CA ILE A 66 0.12 -3.72 -14.08
C ILE A 66 0.48 -4.98 -13.31
N TYR A 67 1.44 -5.74 -13.81
CA TYR A 67 1.81 -7.03 -13.24
C TYR A 67 2.97 -6.93 -12.27
N THR A 68 3.00 -7.82 -11.28
CA THR A 68 4.13 -8.02 -10.36
C THR A 68 4.62 -6.74 -9.66
N VAL A 69 3.67 -5.87 -9.30
CA VAL A 69 3.95 -4.64 -8.54
C VAL A 69 4.42 -5.01 -7.14
N PRO A 70 5.60 -4.55 -6.68
CA PRO A 70 6.06 -4.79 -5.33
C PRO A 70 5.12 -4.17 -4.30
N VAL A 71 4.89 -4.87 -3.20
CA VAL A 71 4.11 -4.36 -2.07
C VAL A 71 5.05 -3.71 -1.07
N PHE A 72 4.74 -2.49 -0.67
CA PHE A 72 5.40 -1.83 0.45
C PHE A 72 5.13 -2.60 1.74
N SER A 73 6.14 -2.74 2.58
CA SER A 73 6.03 -3.33 3.92
C SER A 73 6.62 -2.38 4.94
N LEU A 74 5.95 -2.20 6.05
CA LEU A 74 6.52 -1.50 7.20
C LEU A 74 7.53 -2.44 7.87
N GLN A 75 8.80 -2.32 7.46
CA GLN A 75 9.84 -3.22 7.93
C GLN A 75 11.16 -2.49 8.25
N ARG A 76 11.93 -3.09 9.15
CA ARG A 76 13.27 -2.69 9.53
C ARG A 76 14.13 -3.93 9.78
N GLY A 77 15.21 -4.11 9.02
CA GLY A 77 16.06 -5.29 9.12
C GLY A 77 15.26 -6.58 8.95
N ASN A 78 15.21 -7.41 9.98
CA ASN A 78 14.46 -8.67 10.01
C ASN A 78 13.09 -8.58 10.73
N SER A 79 12.63 -7.38 11.05
CA SER A 79 11.34 -7.14 11.73
C SER A 79 10.38 -6.44 10.79
N ALA A 80 9.10 -6.87 10.76
CA ALA A 80 8.08 -6.30 9.89
C ALA A 80 6.67 -6.41 10.50
N VAL A 81 5.80 -5.48 10.09
CA VAL A 81 4.35 -5.63 10.16
C VAL A 81 3.87 -6.12 8.80
N ILE A 82 3.31 -7.33 8.76
CA ILE A 82 2.92 -7.97 7.49
C ILE A 82 1.40 -7.91 7.36
N MET A 83 0.95 -7.16 6.36
CA MET A 83 -0.45 -7.08 5.93
C MET A 83 -0.48 -7.30 4.41
N ASN A 84 -0.64 -8.54 4.01
CA ASN A 84 -0.67 -8.89 2.59
C ASN A 84 -1.98 -8.41 1.95
N PRO A 85 -1.93 -7.67 0.83
CA PRO A 85 -3.13 -7.29 0.10
C PRO A 85 -3.90 -8.52 -0.38
N VAL A 86 -5.22 -8.42 -0.43
CA VAL A 86 -6.09 -9.46 -0.99
C VAL A 86 -6.74 -8.98 -2.29
N VAL A 87 -7.24 -9.92 -3.08
CA VAL A 87 -7.98 -9.59 -4.31
C VAL A 87 -9.23 -8.78 -3.95
N GLY A 88 -9.43 -7.69 -4.63
CA GLY A 88 -10.51 -6.74 -4.37
C GLY A 88 -10.09 -5.52 -3.54
N ASP A 89 -8.92 -5.54 -2.91
CA ASP A 89 -8.42 -4.37 -2.19
C ASP A 89 -8.17 -3.20 -3.14
N ILE A 90 -8.54 -2.02 -2.69
CA ILE A 90 -8.19 -0.76 -3.32
C ILE A 90 -7.01 -0.17 -2.58
N GLY A 91 -5.97 0.22 -3.30
CA GLY A 91 -4.79 0.81 -2.68
C GLY A 91 -4.13 1.90 -3.50
N LEU A 92 -3.23 2.62 -2.85
CA LEU A 92 -2.39 3.62 -3.48
C LEU A 92 -1.24 2.94 -4.22
N ILE A 93 -1.00 3.42 -5.44
CA ILE A 93 0.13 3.02 -6.28
C ILE A 93 0.99 4.25 -6.50
N ALA A 94 2.24 4.21 -6.04
CA ALA A 94 3.26 5.19 -6.38
C ALA A 94 4.06 4.74 -7.59
N ILE A 95 4.38 5.66 -8.48
CA ILE A 95 5.17 5.40 -9.68
C ILE A 95 6.54 6.03 -9.49
N CYS A 96 7.61 5.22 -9.59
CA CYS A 96 8.96 5.72 -9.47
C CYS A 96 9.34 6.58 -10.69
N ASP A 97 10.16 7.61 -10.44
CA ASP A 97 10.60 8.57 -11.47
C ASP A 97 11.41 7.90 -12.58
N ARG A 98 12.12 6.83 -12.25
CA ARG A 98 13.04 6.11 -13.15
C ARG A 98 12.72 4.62 -13.16
N ASP A 99 13.25 3.95 -14.16
CA ASP A 99 13.20 2.48 -14.27
C ASP A 99 13.92 1.81 -13.10
N ILE A 100 13.16 1.12 -12.25
CA ILE A 100 13.66 0.44 -11.05
C ILE A 100 14.02 -1.04 -11.30
N SER A 101 13.96 -1.54 -12.53
CA SER A 101 14.14 -2.96 -12.84
C SER A 101 15.50 -3.50 -12.38
N SER A 102 16.59 -2.73 -12.59
CA SER A 102 17.92 -3.11 -12.14
C SER A 102 18.02 -3.21 -10.61
N VAL A 103 17.47 -2.22 -9.88
CA VAL A 103 17.44 -2.24 -8.41
C VAL A 103 16.56 -3.38 -7.89
N ARG A 104 15.43 -3.66 -8.55
CA ARG A 104 14.57 -4.80 -8.19
C ARG A 104 15.31 -6.14 -8.31
N ALA A 105 16.14 -6.29 -9.32
CA ALA A 105 16.90 -7.51 -9.56
C ALA A 105 18.10 -7.66 -8.60
N THR A 106 18.88 -6.60 -8.43
CA THR A 106 20.17 -6.66 -7.70
C THR A 106 20.07 -6.36 -6.21
N LYS A 107 19.01 -5.63 -5.79
CA LYS A 107 18.86 -5.08 -4.43
C LYS A 107 20.03 -4.18 -3.99
N ALA A 108 20.68 -3.57 -4.95
CA ALA A 108 21.83 -2.69 -4.78
C ALA A 108 21.66 -1.41 -5.62
N PRO A 109 22.42 -0.33 -5.32
CA PRO A 109 22.46 0.83 -6.19
C PRO A 109 22.85 0.45 -7.62
N ALA A 110 22.03 0.88 -8.58
CA ALA A 110 22.25 0.53 -9.99
C ALA A 110 21.75 1.66 -10.90
N LEU A 111 22.26 1.69 -12.12
CA LEU A 111 21.71 2.57 -13.16
C LEU A 111 20.29 2.11 -13.54
N PRO A 112 19.43 3.04 -14.01
CA PRO A 112 18.11 2.67 -14.54
C PRO A 112 18.24 1.62 -15.65
N GLY A 113 17.35 0.64 -15.69
CA GLY A 113 17.36 -0.40 -16.73
C GLY A 113 17.03 0.13 -18.13
N SER A 114 16.38 1.28 -18.22
CA SER A 114 16.07 1.98 -19.46
C SER A 114 15.92 3.49 -19.22
N LYS A 115 15.64 4.26 -20.29
CA LYS A 115 15.39 5.72 -20.21
C LYS A 115 13.95 6.08 -19.87
N ARG A 116 13.07 5.09 -19.57
CA ARG A 116 11.67 5.39 -19.23
C ARG A 116 11.57 6.12 -17.90
N THR A 117 10.58 6.99 -17.81
CA THR A 117 10.27 7.80 -16.62
C THR A 117 8.77 7.71 -16.32
N HIS A 118 8.37 7.76 -15.05
CA HIS A 118 6.97 7.78 -14.59
C HIS A 118 6.10 6.72 -15.30
N ASN A 119 6.60 5.50 -15.39
CA ASN A 119 5.94 4.42 -16.11
C ASN A 119 5.27 3.45 -15.13
N TYR A 120 4.09 2.96 -15.46
CA TYR A 120 3.37 1.97 -14.66
C TYR A 120 4.18 0.71 -14.33
N SER A 121 5.14 0.34 -15.16
CA SER A 121 6.04 -0.80 -14.87
C SER A 121 6.95 -0.57 -13.66
N ASP A 122 7.10 0.68 -13.23
CA ASP A 122 7.92 1.08 -12.09
C ASP A 122 7.05 1.46 -10.87
N ALA A 123 5.89 0.82 -10.77
CA ALA A 123 4.92 1.00 -9.71
C ALA A 123 5.33 0.28 -8.42
N ILE A 124 4.92 0.85 -7.28
CA ILE A 124 4.97 0.27 -5.93
C ILE A 124 3.58 0.40 -5.32
N TYR A 125 3.03 -0.69 -4.79
CA TYR A 125 1.77 -0.68 -4.04
C TYR A 125 2.06 -0.28 -2.59
N LEU A 126 1.51 0.86 -2.14
CA LEU A 126 1.81 1.44 -0.83
C LEU A 126 0.90 0.92 0.30
N GLY A 127 -0.27 0.43 -0.02
CA GLY A 127 -1.23 -0.07 0.97
C GLY A 127 -2.67 0.27 0.64
N GLY A 128 -3.59 -0.28 1.42
CA GLY A 128 -5.02 -0.14 1.24
C GLY A 128 -5.55 1.27 1.53
N VAL A 129 -6.55 1.68 0.75
CA VAL A 129 -7.31 2.92 0.92
C VAL A 129 -8.72 2.69 0.37
N LEU A 130 -9.73 3.35 0.94
CA LEU A 130 -11.13 3.23 0.52
C LEU A 130 -11.71 1.80 0.59
N ASN A 131 -11.11 0.94 1.40
CA ASN A 131 -11.64 -0.38 1.68
C ASN A 131 -12.72 -0.33 2.76
N ALA A 132 -13.44 -1.44 2.94
CA ALA A 132 -14.40 -1.59 4.03
C ALA A 132 -13.70 -1.54 5.40
N GLU A 133 -14.46 -1.29 6.45
CA GLU A 133 -13.96 -1.26 7.82
C GLU A 133 -13.41 -2.64 8.23
N PRO A 134 -12.20 -2.70 8.83
CA PRO A 134 -11.57 -3.97 9.17
C PRO A 134 -12.23 -4.63 10.38
N GLN A 135 -12.36 -5.95 10.35
CA GLN A 135 -12.86 -6.74 11.48
C GLN A 135 -11.75 -7.23 12.42
N GLN A 136 -10.50 -7.16 11.97
CA GLN A 136 -9.33 -7.47 12.80
C GLN A 136 -8.32 -6.32 12.69
N TYR A 137 -7.89 -5.81 13.84
CA TYR A 137 -7.07 -4.60 13.87
C TYR A 137 -6.31 -4.44 15.19
N VAL A 138 -5.32 -3.57 15.15
CA VAL A 138 -4.71 -2.94 16.32
C VAL A 138 -5.06 -1.46 16.25
N GLU A 139 -5.76 -0.96 17.26
CA GLU A 139 -6.23 0.41 17.32
C GLU A 139 -5.63 1.12 18.53
N PHE A 140 -5.18 2.33 18.32
CA PHE A 140 -4.69 3.23 19.37
C PHE A 140 -5.74 4.33 19.55
N VAL A 141 -6.42 4.30 20.68
CA VAL A 141 -7.32 5.39 21.14
C VAL A 141 -6.73 6.04 22.38
N ASP A 142 -7.28 7.18 22.79
CA ASP A 142 -6.77 7.90 23.95
C ASP A 142 -6.70 6.98 25.18
N ASN A 143 -5.48 6.80 25.71
CA ASN A 143 -5.15 5.98 26.86
C ASN A 143 -5.46 4.47 26.75
N GLN A 144 -5.66 3.95 25.54
CA GLN A 144 -5.99 2.53 25.35
C GLN A 144 -5.43 1.99 24.03
N ILE A 145 -5.05 0.71 24.03
CA ILE A 145 -4.70 -0.05 22.82
C ILE A 145 -5.66 -1.24 22.73
N ASN A 146 -6.38 -1.34 21.62
CA ASN A 146 -7.27 -2.45 21.33
C ASN A 146 -6.59 -3.40 20.34
N ILE A 147 -6.54 -4.69 20.66
CA ILE A 147 -6.12 -5.74 19.73
C ILE A 147 -7.34 -6.65 19.51
N VAL A 148 -7.93 -6.58 18.34
CA VAL A 148 -9.19 -7.26 18.02
C VAL A 148 -9.00 -8.25 16.90
N SER A 149 -9.49 -9.47 17.11
CA SER A 149 -9.57 -10.51 16.08
C SER A 149 -10.86 -11.32 16.27
N PRO A 150 -11.63 -11.62 15.19
CA PRO A 150 -12.85 -12.41 15.29
C PRO A 150 -12.59 -13.89 15.58
N ASN A 151 -11.36 -14.38 15.39
CA ASN A 151 -11.05 -15.80 15.55
C ASN A 151 -9.97 -16.08 16.62
N LYS A 152 -8.74 -15.64 16.41
CA LYS A 152 -7.62 -16.01 17.26
C LYS A 152 -6.53 -14.92 17.28
N ILE A 153 -5.99 -14.67 18.46
CA ILE A 153 -4.73 -13.96 18.65
C ILE A 153 -3.68 -14.98 19.07
N ASN A 154 -2.57 -15.06 18.35
CA ASN A 154 -1.47 -15.97 18.63
C ASN A 154 -0.22 -15.15 18.99
N VAL A 155 0.30 -15.35 20.21
CA VAL A 155 1.53 -14.74 20.69
C VAL A 155 2.56 -15.86 20.87
N VAL A 156 3.64 -15.80 20.12
CA VAL A 156 4.70 -16.83 20.13
C VAL A 156 6.04 -16.16 20.39
N ALA A 157 6.64 -16.52 21.51
CA ALA A 157 7.97 -16.08 21.90
C ALA A 157 8.61 -17.12 22.81
N PRO A 158 9.96 -17.20 22.90
CA PRO A 158 10.63 -18.03 23.91
C PRO A 158 10.26 -17.62 25.34
N THR A 159 10.02 -16.34 25.58
CA THR A 159 9.57 -15.78 26.85
C THR A 159 8.54 -14.69 26.60
N THR A 160 7.46 -14.69 27.36
CA THR A 160 6.44 -13.64 27.35
C THR A 160 6.28 -13.10 28.76
N GLU A 161 6.40 -11.79 28.93
CA GLU A 161 6.21 -11.09 30.21
C GLU A 161 5.05 -10.11 30.08
N ILE A 162 4.13 -10.15 31.03
CA ILE A 162 3.00 -9.21 31.09
C ILE A 162 3.00 -8.62 32.51
N THR A 163 3.30 -7.34 32.64
CA THR A 163 3.35 -6.62 33.91
C THR A 163 2.22 -5.62 34.00
N SER A 164 1.50 -5.64 35.11
CA SER A 164 0.43 -4.67 35.41
C SER A 164 0.58 -4.19 36.85
N SER A 165 0.42 -2.89 37.09
CA SER A 165 0.46 -2.32 38.45
C SER A 165 -0.80 -2.60 39.28
N ASN A 166 -1.92 -2.90 38.64
CA ASN A 166 -3.19 -3.11 39.35
C ASN A 166 -3.69 -4.54 39.19
N SER A 167 -4.06 -4.93 37.98
CA SER A 167 -4.64 -6.27 37.74
C SER A 167 -4.44 -6.74 36.32
N ILE A 168 -4.42 -8.05 36.14
CA ILE A 168 -4.56 -8.72 34.85
C ILE A 168 -5.85 -9.50 34.90
N THR A 169 -6.82 -9.18 34.05
CA THR A 169 -8.10 -9.88 33.99
C THR A 169 -8.14 -10.76 32.75
N MET A 170 -8.40 -12.06 32.96
CA MET A 170 -8.64 -13.02 31.89
C MET A 170 -10.09 -13.48 31.98
N ASN A 171 -10.89 -13.20 30.96
CA ASN A 171 -12.31 -13.59 30.95
C ASN A 171 -12.53 -14.59 29.81
N SER A 172 -12.72 -15.86 30.19
CA SER A 172 -12.90 -16.97 29.25
C SER A 172 -13.64 -18.12 29.94
N PRO A 173 -14.49 -18.87 29.23
CA PRO A 173 -15.07 -20.12 29.76
C PRO A 173 -14.02 -21.16 30.15
N SER A 174 -12.82 -21.11 29.58
CA SER A 174 -11.71 -22.02 29.93
C SER A 174 -10.37 -21.30 29.80
N ILE A 175 -9.53 -21.40 30.82
CA ILE A 175 -8.15 -20.94 30.81
C ILE A 175 -7.26 -22.17 31.03
N ILE A 176 -6.43 -22.52 30.06
CA ILE A 176 -5.55 -23.67 30.09
C ILE A 176 -4.11 -23.20 30.26
N LEU A 177 -3.48 -23.60 31.39
CA LEU A 177 -2.09 -23.31 31.70
C LEU A 177 -1.33 -24.65 31.74
N ASN A 178 -0.49 -24.91 30.74
CA ASN A 178 0.33 -26.10 30.62
C ASN A 178 1.69 -25.88 31.29
N GLY A 179 1.93 -26.53 32.46
CA GLY A 179 3.18 -26.37 33.21
C GLY A 179 2.97 -25.60 34.52
N ALA A 180 3.57 -26.06 35.56
CA ALA A 180 3.04 -26.19 36.87
C ALA A 180 3.36 -25.11 37.89
N ILE A 181 3.47 -23.83 37.63
CA ILE A 181 3.62 -22.90 38.78
C ILE A 181 2.72 -21.66 38.56
N ILE A 182 1.59 -21.66 39.28
CA ILE A 182 0.84 -20.43 39.56
C ILE A 182 1.16 -20.11 41.04
N GLN A 183 2.07 -19.21 41.29
CA GLN A 183 2.28 -18.62 42.60
C GLN A 183 1.44 -17.37 42.73
N GLY A 184 0.38 -17.44 43.51
CA GLY A 184 -0.27 -16.27 44.07
C GLY A 184 0.69 -15.57 44.99
N GLY A 185 1.19 -14.39 44.63
CA GLY A 185 1.91 -13.51 45.55
C GLY A 185 0.92 -13.08 46.64
N GLY A 186 1.16 -13.49 47.86
CA GLY A 186 0.50 -12.90 49.04
C GLY A 186 0.90 -11.42 49.12
N GLY A 187 -0.09 -10.54 49.33
CA GLY A 187 0.07 -9.11 49.51
C GLY A 187 0.83 -8.72 50.76
#